data_98d902e89c43cf43e047baa5609f62b2
#
_entry.id   98d902e89c43cf43e047baa5609f62b2
#
_cell.length_a   1.000
_cell.length_b   1.000
_cell.length_c   1.000
_cell.angle_alpha   90.00
_cell.angle_beta   90.00
_cell.angle_gamma   90.00
#
_symmetry.space_group_name_H-M   'P 1'
#
loop_
_entity.id
_entity.type
_entity.pdbx_description
1 polymer ?
#
loop_
_entity_poly.entity_id
_entity_poly.type
_entity_poly.pdbx_seq_one_letter_code
_entity_poly.pdbx_strand_id
1 'polypeptide(L)'
;GMCGSDAVAINGTPTLLCTATIRDWAKQPGAMPEVDDEGFRHTGTEAEESDDSAENDANAAADQDSAANGSLGVIELASLPGFPPQRDLIADIDPMLNQIRKLTPYLRADGVLATTAEGKVDVFEYLQNPEQLAKYELLSNCIACGVCEGACPVYAGGDAFIGPASLIWASRFVNDSRDTKAMERMDAIDTADGVAACQSVRACSRHCPRGIDVGEEMWQIVAKVRER
;
A
#
# COMPACT_ATOMS: atom_id res chain seq x y z
N GLY A 1 -4.28 13.38 1.78
CA GLY A 1 -3.91 12.12 2.40
C GLY A 1 -4.98 11.49 3.28
N MET A 2 -6.30 11.78 3.07
CA MET A 2 -7.34 11.24 3.98
C MET A 2 -8.29 10.24 3.32
N CYS A 3 -8.57 10.38 2.04
CA CYS A 3 -9.58 9.54 1.37
C CYS A 3 -9.00 8.48 0.42
N GLY A 4 -7.75 8.63 -0.02
CA GLY A 4 -7.09 7.67 -0.91
C GLY A 4 -7.57 7.68 -2.37
N SER A 5 -8.49 8.58 -2.75
CA SER A 5 -9.10 8.58 -4.08
C SER A 5 -8.19 9.12 -5.20
N ASP A 6 -7.06 9.68 -4.83
CA ASP A 6 -6.07 10.31 -5.71
C ASP A 6 -4.74 9.53 -5.78
N ALA A 7 -4.82 8.22 -5.55
CA ALA A 7 -3.66 7.34 -5.67
C ALA A 7 -3.24 7.19 -7.14
N VAL A 8 -1.98 7.49 -7.42
CA VAL A 8 -1.37 7.49 -8.77
C VAL A 8 0.08 7.03 -8.68
N ALA A 9 0.72 6.82 -9.82
CA ALA A 9 2.18 6.76 -9.89
C ALA A 9 2.73 8.12 -10.36
N ILE A 10 3.66 8.68 -9.58
CA ILE A 10 4.43 9.88 -9.96
C ILE A 10 5.85 9.44 -10.25
N ASN A 11 6.32 9.66 -11.48
CA ASN A 11 7.62 9.18 -11.94
C ASN A 11 7.84 7.69 -11.66
N GLY A 12 6.79 6.87 -11.84
CA GLY A 12 6.81 5.44 -11.57
C GLY A 12 6.64 5.04 -10.09
N THR A 13 6.55 5.98 -9.17
CA THR A 13 6.41 5.70 -7.73
C THR A 13 4.95 5.83 -7.29
N PRO A 14 4.32 4.75 -6.77
CA PRO A 14 2.96 4.80 -6.23
C PRO A 14 2.86 5.71 -5.01
N THR A 15 1.94 6.66 -5.05
CA THR A 15 1.75 7.66 -3.98
C THR A 15 0.37 8.31 -4.06
N LEU A 16 0.07 9.25 -3.14
CA LEU A 16 -1.12 10.10 -3.20
C LEU A 16 -0.77 11.46 -3.80
N LEU A 17 -1.50 11.87 -4.82
CA LEU A 17 -1.26 13.14 -5.51
C LEU A 17 -1.47 14.36 -4.60
N CYS A 18 -2.46 14.33 -3.69
CA CYS A 18 -2.76 15.42 -2.77
C CYS A 18 -1.69 15.70 -1.70
N THR A 19 -0.74 14.81 -1.52
CA THR A 19 0.40 14.98 -0.60
C THR A 19 1.71 15.29 -1.32
N ALA A 20 1.70 15.24 -2.66
CA ALA A 20 2.86 15.51 -3.48
C ALA A 20 3.04 17.01 -3.75
N THR A 21 4.28 17.47 -3.82
CA THR A 21 4.61 18.84 -4.28
C THR A 21 5.39 18.77 -5.59
N ILE A 22 5.21 19.78 -6.44
CA ILE A 22 5.92 19.85 -7.73
C ILE A 22 7.43 19.83 -7.49
N ARG A 23 7.90 20.54 -6.48
CA ARG A 23 9.34 20.62 -6.14
C ARG A 23 9.96 19.27 -5.85
N ASP A 24 9.23 18.37 -5.15
CA ASP A 24 9.75 17.08 -4.73
C ASP A 24 9.81 16.08 -5.88
N TRP A 25 9.01 16.29 -6.92
CA TRP A 25 8.82 15.32 -8.00
C TRP A 25 9.31 15.78 -9.37
N ALA A 26 9.58 17.07 -9.57
CA ALA A 26 10.06 17.57 -10.84
C ALA A 26 11.45 17.00 -11.16
N LYS A 27 11.58 16.31 -12.29
CA LYS A 27 12.86 15.82 -12.83
C LYS A 27 13.43 16.86 -13.79
N GLN A 28 14.74 16.96 -13.82
CA GLN A 28 15.43 17.81 -14.81
C GLN A 28 15.05 17.38 -16.22
N PRO A 29 14.86 18.32 -17.16
CA PRO A 29 14.69 18.02 -18.58
C PRO A 29 15.88 17.19 -19.07
N GLY A 30 15.61 16.05 -19.69
CA GLY A 30 16.65 15.13 -20.15
C GLY A 30 16.87 13.88 -19.29
N ALA A 31 16.33 13.85 -18.06
CA ALA A 31 16.36 12.69 -17.19
C ALA A 31 15.25 11.66 -17.51
N MET A 32 14.50 11.85 -18.57
CA MET A 32 13.49 10.86 -18.99
C MET A 32 14.18 9.66 -19.65
N PRO A 33 13.84 8.43 -19.24
CA PRO A 33 14.35 7.24 -19.91
C PRO A 33 13.93 7.28 -21.39
N GLU A 34 14.86 6.98 -22.27
CA GLU A 34 14.59 6.82 -23.69
C GLU A 34 13.56 5.70 -23.89
N VAL A 35 12.66 5.93 -24.83
CA VAL A 35 11.67 4.93 -25.25
C VAL A 35 12.37 4.11 -26.31
N ASP A 36 12.41 2.79 -26.20
CA ASP A 36 12.94 1.93 -27.25
C ASP A 36 12.08 1.97 -28.52
N ASP A 37 12.56 1.40 -29.61
CA ASP A 37 11.88 1.36 -30.91
C ASP A 37 10.51 0.62 -30.85
N GLU A 38 10.26 -0.13 -29.77
CA GLU A 38 9.01 -0.86 -29.52
C GLU A 38 8.04 -0.07 -28.62
N GLY A 39 8.42 1.11 -28.13
CA GLY A 39 7.60 1.99 -27.30
C GLY A 39 7.63 1.66 -25.81
N PHE A 40 8.52 0.80 -25.35
CA PHE A 40 8.70 0.48 -23.93
C PHE A 40 9.75 1.38 -23.28
N ARG A 41 9.46 1.78 -22.04
CA ARG A 41 10.41 2.50 -21.20
C ARG A 41 11.08 1.52 -20.25
N HIS A 42 12.37 1.36 -20.36
CA HIS A 42 13.14 0.55 -19.40
C HIS A 42 13.26 1.29 -18.07
N THR A 43 12.46 0.88 -17.08
CA THR A 43 12.56 1.35 -15.70
C THR A 43 13.51 0.46 -14.91
N GLY A 44 14.79 0.51 -15.21
CA GLY A 44 15.77 -0.31 -14.49
C GLY A 44 17.13 -0.25 -15.13
N THR A 45 17.87 0.78 -14.86
CA THR A 45 19.31 0.66 -14.88
C THR A 45 19.71 -0.07 -13.62
N GLU A 46 20.20 -1.29 -13.77
CA GLU A 46 21.06 -1.92 -12.76
C GLU A 46 22.13 -0.89 -12.44
N ALA A 47 22.24 -0.52 -11.16
CA ALA A 47 23.32 0.32 -10.68
C ALA A 47 24.60 -0.50 -10.85
N GLU A 48 25.33 -0.27 -11.94
CA GLU A 48 26.74 -0.66 -11.99
C GLU A 48 27.46 0.19 -10.92
N GLU A 49 27.97 -0.49 -9.92
CA GLU A 49 28.91 0.07 -8.96
C GLU A 49 30.12 0.60 -9.73
N SER A 50 30.16 1.89 -10.01
CA SER A 50 31.32 2.59 -10.53
C SER A 50 31.88 3.54 -9.49
N ASP A 51 33.11 3.24 -9.16
CA ASP A 51 34.14 3.90 -8.37
C ASP A 51 34.00 5.43 -8.24
N ASP A 52 33.97 5.89 -6.99
CA ASP A 52 33.93 7.29 -6.53
C ASP A 52 35.14 8.10 -7.01
N SER A 53 35.02 8.91 -8.06
CA SER A 53 35.92 10.08 -8.19
C SER A 53 35.67 11.10 -9.34
N ALA A 54 34.46 11.23 -9.93
CA ALA A 54 34.24 12.17 -11.03
C ALA A 54 32.87 12.94 -11.03
N GLU A 55 32.23 13.16 -9.88
CA GLU A 55 30.82 13.61 -9.83
C GLU A 55 30.57 15.12 -9.64
N ASN A 56 31.52 16.01 -9.72
CA ASN A 56 31.23 17.41 -9.34
C ASN A 56 31.02 18.42 -10.48
N ASP A 57 31.29 18.08 -11.75
CA ASP A 57 31.24 19.08 -12.81
C ASP A 57 30.04 18.97 -13.79
N ALA A 58 29.31 17.85 -13.80
CA ALA A 58 28.18 17.65 -14.73
C ALA A 58 26.84 18.26 -14.21
N ASN A 59 26.65 18.39 -12.89
CA ASN A 59 25.44 18.95 -12.30
C ASN A 59 25.34 20.48 -12.41
N ALA A 60 26.46 21.18 -12.54
CA ALA A 60 26.46 22.66 -12.63
C ALA A 60 26.00 23.19 -14.00
N ALA A 61 26.10 22.41 -15.06
CA ALA A 61 25.69 22.82 -16.40
C ALA A 61 24.18 22.59 -16.67
N ALA A 62 23.55 21.59 -16.03
CA ALA A 62 22.13 21.29 -16.18
C ALA A 62 21.23 22.31 -15.46
N ASP A 63 21.70 22.88 -14.35
CA ASP A 63 20.96 23.90 -13.57
C ASP A 63 20.85 25.25 -14.29
N GLN A 64 21.76 25.56 -15.21
CA GLN A 64 21.78 26.87 -15.91
C GLN A 64 20.76 26.95 -17.06
N ASP A 65 20.47 25.82 -17.72
CA ASP A 65 19.51 25.79 -18.85
C ASP A 65 18.04 25.76 -18.38
N SER A 66 17.74 25.15 -17.25
CA SER A 66 16.39 25.13 -16.68
C SER A 66 15.97 26.47 -16.11
N ALA A 67 16.93 27.24 -15.57
CA ALA A 67 16.71 28.60 -15.07
C ALA A 67 16.42 29.62 -16.19
N ALA A 68 16.99 29.41 -17.38
CA ALA A 68 16.80 30.32 -18.54
C ALA A 68 15.39 30.20 -19.16
N ASN A 69 14.71 29.06 -19.02
CA ASN A 69 13.38 28.81 -19.60
C ASN A 69 12.21 28.90 -18.60
N GLY A 70 12.46 29.17 -17.31
CA GLY A 70 11.42 29.19 -16.28
C GLY A 70 10.72 27.82 -16.05
N SER A 71 11.26 26.72 -16.60
CA SER A 71 10.74 25.38 -16.41
C SER A 71 11.18 24.83 -15.05
N LEU A 72 10.23 24.28 -14.28
CA LEU A 72 10.50 23.58 -13.01
C LEU A 72 10.90 22.10 -13.23
N GLY A 73 10.97 21.64 -14.48
CA GLY A 73 11.23 20.25 -14.83
C GLY A 73 10.00 19.52 -15.34
N VAL A 74 10.09 18.19 -15.41
CA VAL A 74 9.04 17.31 -15.93
C VAL A 74 8.56 16.37 -14.82
N ILE A 75 7.24 16.19 -14.73
CA ILE A 75 6.61 15.20 -13.85
C ILE A 75 5.79 14.26 -14.72
N GLU A 76 6.06 12.97 -14.62
CA GLU A 76 5.27 11.94 -15.26
C GLU A 76 4.20 11.44 -14.29
N LEU A 77 2.93 11.43 -14.75
CA LEU A 77 1.81 10.90 -14.00
C LEU A 77 1.24 9.68 -14.74
N ALA A 78 1.03 8.59 -14.02
CA ALA A 78 0.37 7.40 -14.53
C ALA A 78 -0.69 6.91 -13.55
N SER A 79 -1.62 6.08 -14.02
CA SER A 79 -2.55 5.37 -13.15
C SER A 79 -1.79 4.44 -12.20
N LEU A 80 -2.42 4.08 -11.08
CA LEU A 80 -1.79 3.22 -10.07
C LEU A 80 -1.44 1.85 -10.69
N PRO A 81 -0.19 1.36 -10.57
CA PRO A 81 0.23 0.08 -11.13
C PRO A 81 -0.59 -1.10 -10.58
N GLY A 82 -0.78 -2.14 -11.40
CA GLY A 82 -1.54 -3.33 -11.03
C GLY A 82 -3.05 -3.18 -11.08
N PHE A 83 -3.55 -1.97 -11.40
CA PHE A 83 -4.97 -1.72 -11.59
C PHE A 83 -5.26 -1.36 -13.05
N PRO A 84 -6.30 -1.97 -13.69
CA PRO A 84 -6.66 -1.63 -15.04
C PRO A 84 -7.04 -0.15 -15.16
N PRO A 85 -6.41 0.63 -16.06
CA PRO A 85 -6.82 2.00 -16.29
C PRO A 85 -8.20 2.02 -16.96
N GLN A 86 -9.12 2.80 -16.43
CA GLN A 86 -10.43 3.03 -17.05
C GLN A 86 -10.38 4.24 -18.00
N ARG A 87 -9.73 5.30 -17.55
CA ARG A 87 -9.55 6.53 -18.33
C ARG A 87 -8.47 7.39 -17.68
N ASP A 88 -7.50 7.82 -18.47
CA ASP A 88 -6.39 8.70 -18.03
C ASP A 88 -5.73 8.17 -16.73
N LEU A 89 -5.80 8.92 -15.64
CA LEU A 89 -5.28 8.53 -14.33
C LEU A 89 -6.26 7.71 -13.48
N ILE A 90 -7.48 7.48 -13.97
CA ILE A 90 -8.51 6.73 -13.24
C ILE A 90 -8.29 5.23 -13.47
N ALA A 91 -7.97 4.52 -12.40
CA ALA A 91 -7.83 3.08 -12.39
C ALA A 91 -9.07 2.39 -11.79
N ASP A 92 -9.32 1.15 -12.19
CA ASP A 92 -10.37 0.31 -11.59
C ASP A 92 -9.87 -0.30 -10.29
N ILE A 93 -10.30 0.23 -9.16
CA ILE A 93 -9.97 -0.27 -7.81
C ILE A 93 -11.02 -1.25 -7.25
N ASP A 94 -12.12 -1.51 -7.96
CA ASP A 94 -13.18 -2.40 -7.50
C ASP A 94 -12.70 -3.82 -7.21
N PRO A 95 -11.78 -4.43 -7.97
CA PRO A 95 -11.23 -5.75 -7.64
C PRO A 95 -10.64 -5.80 -6.22
N MET A 96 -9.80 -4.81 -5.83
CA MET A 96 -9.23 -4.69 -4.49
C MET A 96 -10.31 -4.51 -3.43
N LEU A 97 -11.25 -3.57 -3.64
CA LEU A 97 -12.34 -3.33 -2.70
C LEU A 97 -13.22 -4.57 -2.52
N ASN A 98 -13.45 -5.33 -3.58
CA ASN A 98 -14.22 -6.57 -3.51
C ASN A 98 -13.47 -7.67 -2.74
N GLN A 99 -12.15 -7.76 -2.85
CA GLN A 99 -11.36 -8.67 -2.01
C GLN A 99 -11.44 -8.28 -0.53
N ILE A 100 -11.30 -7.00 -0.20
CA ILE A 100 -11.48 -6.51 1.17
C ILE A 100 -12.89 -6.87 1.68
N ARG A 101 -13.95 -6.64 0.89
CA ARG A 101 -15.35 -6.97 1.28
C ARG A 101 -15.55 -8.45 1.55
N LYS A 102 -14.94 -9.34 0.75
CA LYS A 102 -15.01 -10.80 0.96
C LYS A 102 -14.45 -11.23 2.32
N LEU A 103 -13.47 -10.50 2.86
CA LEU A 103 -12.88 -10.78 4.17
C LEU A 103 -13.67 -10.18 5.34
N THR A 104 -14.93 -9.76 5.10
CA THR A 104 -15.84 -9.22 6.13
C THR A 104 -15.19 -8.13 6.99
N PRO A 105 -14.92 -6.91 6.43
CA PRO A 105 -14.11 -5.88 7.05
C PRO A 105 -14.90 -5.09 8.14
N TYR A 106 -15.46 -5.81 9.10
CA TYR A 106 -16.20 -5.26 10.24
C TYR A 106 -16.09 -6.20 11.43
N LEU A 107 -16.24 -5.65 12.64
CA LEU A 107 -16.16 -6.41 13.90
C LEU A 107 -17.27 -7.46 13.97
N ARG A 108 -16.89 -8.69 14.28
CA ARG A 108 -17.83 -9.81 14.52
C ARG A 108 -17.65 -10.28 15.97
N ALA A 109 -18.54 -9.82 16.83
CA ALA A 109 -18.50 -10.05 18.28
C ALA A 109 -19.71 -10.85 18.77
N ASP A 110 -20.04 -11.92 18.07
CA ASP A 110 -21.19 -12.78 18.40
C ASP A 110 -21.08 -13.31 19.84
N GLY A 111 -22.06 -12.99 20.66
CA GLY A 111 -22.17 -13.50 22.03
C GLY A 111 -21.31 -12.81 23.10
N VAL A 112 -20.63 -11.71 22.78
CA VAL A 112 -19.81 -10.94 23.72
C VAL A 112 -20.57 -9.70 24.27
N LEU A 113 -21.88 -9.73 24.26
CA LEU A 113 -22.67 -8.66 24.89
C LEU A 113 -22.60 -8.80 26.41
N ALA A 114 -21.98 -7.83 27.07
CA ALA A 114 -22.07 -7.73 28.53
C ALA A 114 -23.54 -7.63 28.92
N THR A 115 -23.97 -8.41 29.89
CA THR A 115 -25.29 -8.29 30.48
C THR A 115 -25.15 -7.61 31.83
N THR A 116 -26.02 -6.65 32.13
CA THR A 116 -26.14 -6.07 33.49
C THR A 116 -26.60 -7.12 34.49
N ALA A 117 -26.43 -6.83 35.78
CA ALA A 117 -26.92 -7.70 36.88
C ALA A 117 -28.41 -8.02 36.78
N GLU A 118 -29.19 -7.18 36.08
CA GLU A 118 -30.64 -7.38 35.88
C GLU A 118 -30.96 -8.12 34.56
N GLY A 119 -29.92 -8.68 33.86
CA GLY A 119 -30.08 -9.44 32.63
C GLY A 119 -30.38 -8.59 31.38
N LYS A 120 -30.26 -7.27 31.46
CA LYS A 120 -30.32 -6.41 30.28
C LYS A 120 -28.98 -6.41 29.57
N VAL A 121 -29.03 -6.43 28.25
CA VAL A 121 -27.82 -6.26 27.43
C VAL A 121 -27.29 -4.86 27.68
N ASP A 122 -26.05 -4.80 28.21
CA ASP A 122 -25.33 -3.53 28.33
C ASP A 122 -24.73 -3.22 26.96
N VAL A 123 -25.41 -2.32 26.26
CA VAL A 123 -25.57 -2.35 24.82
C VAL A 123 -24.33 -1.93 24.05
N PHE A 124 -23.27 -1.36 24.66
CA PHE A 124 -22.29 -0.64 23.82
C PHE A 124 -20.83 -0.66 24.29
N GLU A 125 -20.43 -1.40 25.30
CA GLU A 125 -19.01 -1.42 25.69
C GLU A 125 -18.40 -2.82 25.57
N TYR A 126 -17.65 -2.99 24.51
CA TYR A 126 -16.67 -4.08 24.46
C TYR A 126 -15.44 -3.65 25.25
N LEU A 127 -15.18 -4.30 26.39
CA LEU A 127 -14.02 -4.01 27.19
C LEU A 127 -12.73 -4.34 26.42
N GLN A 128 -11.90 -3.34 26.27
CA GLN A 128 -10.60 -3.47 25.64
C GLN A 128 -9.60 -2.59 26.38
N ASN A 129 -8.45 -3.16 26.76
CA ASN A 129 -7.40 -2.38 27.39
C ASN A 129 -6.45 -1.75 26.33
N PRO A 130 -5.65 -0.74 26.71
CA PRO A 130 -4.74 -0.06 25.78
C PRO A 130 -3.74 -1.00 25.07
N GLU A 131 -3.26 -2.04 25.74
CA GLU A 131 -2.32 -3.01 25.15
C GLU A 131 -2.98 -3.86 24.06
N GLN A 132 -4.26 -4.17 24.22
CA GLN A 132 -5.04 -4.87 23.21
C GLN A 132 -5.32 -3.97 22.00
N LEU A 133 -5.65 -2.71 22.24
CA LEU A 133 -5.86 -1.71 21.20
C LEU A 133 -4.58 -1.48 20.38
N ALA A 134 -3.44 -1.35 21.05
CA ALA A 134 -2.14 -1.10 20.40
C ALA A 134 -1.76 -2.14 19.33
N LYS A 135 -2.30 -3.37 19.42
CA LYS A 135 -2.03 -4.44 18.44
C LYS A 135 -2.57 -4.18 17.05
N TYR A 136 -3.59 -3.33 16.91
CA TYR A 136 -4.22 -3.06 15.61
C TYR A 136 -4.55 -1.57 15.38
N GLU A 137 -4.30 -0.68 16.34
CA GLU A 137 -4.65 0.74 16.23
C GLU A 137 -4.09 1.36 14.95
N LEU A 138 -2.80 1.13 14.67
CA LEU A 138 -2.15 1.65 13.46
C LEU A 138 -2.82 1.11 12.18
N LEU A 139 -3.24 -0.16 12.18
CA LEU A 139 -3.90 -0.79 11.03
C LEU A 139 -5.26 -0.16 10.73
N SER A 140 -5.93 0.39 11.76
CA SER A 140 -7.20 1.11 11.63
C SER A 140 -7.08 2.41 10.84
N ASN A 141 -5.86 2.93 10.64
CA ASN A 141 -5.59 4.10 9.82
C ASN A 141 -5.58 3.80 8.32
N CYS A 142 -5.73 2.53 7.90
CA CYS A 142 -5.79 2.16 6.49
C CYS A 142 -6.99 2.81 5.80
N ILE A 143 -6.73 3.56 4.74
CA ILE A 143 -7.74 4.27 3.93
C ILE A 143 -8.07 3.55 2.61
N ALA A 144 -7.63 2.31 2.45
CA ALA A 144 -7.85 1.49 1.25
C ALA A 144 -7.49 2.21 -0.07
N CYS A 145 -6.41 2.98 -0.07
CA CYS A 145 -5.98 3.77 -1.24
C CYS A 145 -5.34 2.95 -2.37
N GLY A 146 -4.94 1.70 -2.13
CA GLY A 146 -4.30 0.84 -3.12
C GLY A 146 -2.80 1.13 -3.38
N VAL A 147 -2.19 2.13 -2.75
CA VAL A 147 -0.77 2.46 -2.95
C VAL A 147 0.14 1.27 -2.62
N CYS A 148 -0.15 0.52 -1.57
CA CYS A 148 0.60 -0.69 -1.21
C CYS A 148 0.43 -1.84 -2.23
N GLU A 149 -0.72 -1.91 -2.89
CA GLU A 149 -0.99 -2.82 -4.01
C GLU A 149 -0.12 -2.46 -5.22
N GLY A 150 -0.16 -1.18 -5.61
CA GLY A 150 0.63 -0.68 -6.73
C GLY A 150 2.15 -0.76 -6.50
N ALA A 151 2.58 -0.73 -5.25
CA ALA A 151 3.99 -0.90 -4.87
C ALA A 151 4.41 -2.38 -4.73
N CYS A 152 3.46 -3.31 -4.68
CA CYS A 152 3.75 -4.73 -4.52
C CYS A 152 4.10 -5.36 -5.87
N PRO A 153 5.31 -5.90 -6.07
CA PRO A 153 5.68 -6.48 -7.37
C PRO A 153 4.85 -7.72 -7.72
N VAL A 154 4.35 -8.45 -6.73
CA VAL A 154 3.48 -9.62 -6.96
C VAL A 154 2.10 -9.17 -7.48
N TYR A 155 1.46 -8.23 -6.77
CA TYR A 155 0.15 -7.73 -7.16
C TYR A 155 0.21 -6.92 -8.47
N ALA A 156 1.13 -5.97 -8.56
CA ALA A 156 1.28 -5.13 -9.74
C ALA A 156 1.80 -5.92 -10.96
N GLY A 157 2.51 -7.04 -10.75
CA GLY A 157 2.92 -7.97 -11.79
C GLY A 157 1.78 -8.82 -12.36
N GLY A 158 0.59 -8.79 -11.76
CA GLY A 158 -0.57 -9.53 -12.22
C GLY A 158 -0.64 -10.98 -11.74
N ASP A 159 0.23 -11.38 -10.80
CA ASP A 159 0.14 -12.68 -10.15
C ASP A 159 -1.12 -12.81 -9.28
N ALA A 160 -1.61 -14.02 -9.11
CA ALA A 160 -2.77 -14.30 -8.27
C ALA A 160 -2.42 -14.01 -6.80
N PHE A 161 -2.83 -12.85 -6.32
CA PHE A 161 -2.62 -12.39 -4.95
C PHE A 161 -3.78 -11.50 -4.50
N ILE A 162 -4.37 -11.79 -3.35
CA ILE A 162 -5.48 -10.98 -2.80
C ILE A 162 -5.03 -9.57 -2.38
N GLY A 163 -3.72 -9.34 -2.30
CA GLY A 163 -3.08 -8.05 -2.09
C GLY A 163 -2.80 -7.68 -0.63
N PRO A 164 -1.79 -6.81 -0.42
CA PRO A 164 -1.41 -6.36 0.90
C PRO A 164 -2.52 -5.58 1.63
N ALA A 165 -3.34 -4.77 0.94
CA ALA A 165 -4.43 -4.04 1.59
C ALA A 165 -5.48 -5.00 2.17
N SER A 166 -5.85 -6.06 1.44
CA SER A 166 -6.79 -7.08 1.91
C SER A 166 -6.26 -7.78 3.17
N LEU A 167 -4.97 -8.12 3.18
CA LEU A 167 -4.32 -8.76 4.33
C LEU A 167 -4.19 -7.81 5.53
N ILE A 168 -3.96 -6.51 5.33
CA ILE A 168 -4.00 -5.50 6.41
C ILE A 168 -5.39 -5.45 7.05
N TRP A 169 -6.46 -5.45 6.24
CA TRP A 169 -7.82 -5.47 6.76
C TRP A 169 -8.14 -6.76 7.52
N ALA A 170 -7.67 -7.93 7.05
CA ALA A 170 -7.80 -9.18 7.79
C ALA A 170 -7.02 -9.13 9.11
N SER A 171 -5.74 -8.70 9.08
CA SER A 171 -4.86 -8.60 10.24
C SER A 171 -5.45 -7.68 11.33
N ARG A 172 -6.05 -6.56 10.93
CA ARG A 172 -6.72 -5.65 11.85
C ARG A 172 -7.75 -6.37 12.72
N PHE A 173 -8.60 -7.22 12.13
CA PHE A 173 -9.65 -7.93 12.89
C PHE A 173 -9.13 -9.20 13.57
N VAL A 174 -8.11 -9.87 13.02
CA VAL A 174 -7.43 -10.99 13.70
C VAL A 174 -6.76 -10.53 15.00
N ASN A 175 -6.28 -9.30 15.03
CA ASN A 175 -5.63 -8.69 16.20
C ASN A 175 -6.60 -7.99 17.17
N ASP A 176 -7.86 -7.81 16.79
CA ASP A 176 -8.87 -7.16 17.63
C ASP A 176 -9.40 -8.17 18.67
N SER A 177 -9.07 -7.95 19.94
CA SER A 177 -9.50 -8.81 21.05
C SER A 177 -11.02 -8.94 21.21
N ARG A 178 -11.79 -8.08 20.57
CA ARG A 178 -13.25 -8.09 20.58
C ARG A 178 -13.84 -8.96 19.44
N ASP A 179 -13.03 -9.29 18.43
CA ASP A 179 -13.48 -10.11 17.30
C ASP A 179 -13.45 -11.59 17.69
N THR A 180 -14.60 -12.25 17.56
CA THR A 180 -14.76 -13.68 17.92
C THR A 180 -14.46 -14.62 16.74
N LYS A 181 -14.13 -14.08 15.56
CA LYS A 181 -13.95 -14.83 14.32
C LYS A 181 -12.51 -14.83 13.79
N ALA A 182 -11.53 -14.60 14.67
CA ALA A 182 -10.12 -14.55 14.28
C ALA A 182 -9.66 -15.81 13.52
N MET A 183 -10.07 -17.02 13.97
CA MET A 183 -9.75 -18.29 13.31
C MET A 183 -10.37 -18.37 11.91
N GLU A 184 -11.65 -18.06 11.76
CA GLU A 184 -12.35 -18.04 10.47
C GLU A 184 -11.69 -17.07 9.49
N ARG A 185 -11.21 -15.91 9.98
CA ARG A 185 -10.49 -14.93 9.15
C ARG A 185 -9.13 -15.44 8.70
N MET A 186 -8.40 -16.11 9.59
CA MET A 186 -7.13 -16.73 9.23
C MET A 186 -7.34 -17.88 8.22
N ASP A 187 -8.41 -18.68 8.34
CA ASP A 187 -8.77 -19.68 7.34
C ASP A 187 -9.05 -19.08 5.97
N ALA A 188 -9.74 -17.93 5.94
CA ALA A 188 -10.10 -17.26 4.70
C ALA A 188 -8.90 -16.70 3.92
N ILE A 189 -7.78 -16.41 4.60
CA ILE A 189 -6.56 -15.89 3.97
C ILE A 189 -5.46 -16.96 3.80
N ASP A 190 -5.63 -18.15 4.38
CA ASP A 190 -4.69 -19.28 4.23
C ASP A 190 -4.90 -20.00 2.91
N THR A 191 -4.63 -19.32 1.83
CA THR A 191 -4.81 -19.79 0.46
C THR A 191 -3.55 -19.54 -0.36
N ALA A 192 -3.45 -20.18 -1.52
CA ALA A 192 -2.30 -20.01 -2.42
C ALA A 192 -2.15 -18.56 -2.93
N ASP A 193 -3.27 -17.88 -3.13
CA ASP A 193 -3.37 -16.46 -3.51
C ASP A 193 -3.51 -15.52 -2.31
N GLY A 194 -3.56 -16.05 -1.10
CA GLY A 194 -3.59 -15.33 0.17
C GLY A 194 -2.19 -15.09 0.73
N VAL A 195 -1.99 -15.47 2.00
CA VAL A 195 -0.70 -15.26 2.70
C VAL A 195 0.48 -15.97 2.02
N ALA A 196 0.23 -17.08 1.33
CA ALA A 196 1.28 -17.84 0.65
C ALA A 196 1.88 -17.10 -0.57
N ALA A 197 1.13 -16.20 -1.19
CA ALA A 197 1.59 -15.42 -2.35
C ALA A 197 2.57 -14.29 -1.96
N CYS A 198 2.62 -13.88 -0.67
CA CYS A 198 3.49 -12.80 -0.23
C CYS A 198 4.97 -13.21 -0.30
N GLN A 199 5.75 -12.52 -1.14
CA GLN A 199 7.19 -12.75 -1.33
C GLN A 199 8.07 -11.93 -0.37
N SER A 200 7.49 -11.21 0.58
CA SER A 200 8.19 -10.45 1.63
C SER A 200 9.17 -9.36 1.13
N VAL A 201 8.93 -8.79 -0.04
CA VAL A 201 9.77 -7.75 -0.65
C VAL A 201 9.72 -6.42 0.13
N ARG A 202 8.66 -6.18 0.93
CA ARG A 202 8.44 -4.99 1.78
C ARG A 202 8.33 -3.66 1.02
N ALA A 203 8.17 -3.65 -0.30
CA ALA A 203 7.94 -2.42 -1.04
C ALA A 203 6.66 -1.69 -0.58
N CYS A 204 5.63 -2.45 -0.20
CA CYS A 204 4.37 -1.94 0.34
C CYS A 204 4.54 -1.05 1.59
N SER A 205 5.51 -1.35 2.48
CA SER A 205 5.79 -0.54 3.68
C SER A 205 6.30 0.85 3.33
N ARG A 206 7.21 0.94 2.36
CA ARG A 206 7.87 2.19 1.99
C ARG A 206 6.93 3.22 1.38
N HIS A 207 5.82 2.77 0.82
CA HIS A 207 4.90 3.63 0.08
C HIS A 207 3.58 3.92 0.83
N CYS A 208 3.36 3.33 2.01
CA CYS A 208 2.12 3.55 2.76
C CYS A 208 2.00 5.02 3.22
N PRO A 209 1.00 5.79 2.73
CA PRO A 209 0.85 7.19 3.10
C PRO A 209 0.32 7.39 4.53
N ARG A 210 -0.07 6.30 5.19
CA ARG A 210 -0.58 6.30 6.57
C ARG A 210 0.46 5.82 7.58
N GLY A 211 1.69 5.53 7.14
CA GLY A 211 2.76 5.09 8.01
C GLY A 211 2.61 3.67 8.55
N ILE A 212 1.75 2.84 7.94
CA ILE A 212 1.62 1.43 8.30
C ILE A 212 2.84 0.68 7.75
N ASP A 213 3.56 -0.05 8.61
CA ASP A 213 4.57 -1.02 8.14
C ASP A 213 3.86 -2.27 7.63
N VAL A 214 3.37 -2.18 6.39
CA VAL A 214 2.59 -3.24 5.75
C VAL A 214 3.37 -4.54 5.65
N GLY A 215 4.68 -4.47 5.36
CA GLY A 215 5.54 -5.65 5.24
C GLY A 215 5.74 -6.37 6.57
N GLU A 216 5.87 -5.65 7.67
CA GLU A 216 5.95 -6.23 9.01
C GLU A 216 4.63 -6.93 9.35
N GLU A 217 3.50 -6.28 9.10
CA GLU A 217 2.19 -6.89 9.33
C GLU A 217 1.97 -8.16 8.48
N MET A 218 2.50 -8.17 7.24
CA MET A 218 2.48 -9.39 6.41
C MET A 218 3.24 -10.53 7.08
N TRP A 219 4.41 -10.26 7.65
CA TRP A 219 5.17 -11.29 8.36
C TRP A 219 4.41 -11.81 9.58
N GLN A 220 3.84 -10.90 10.37
CA GLN A 220 3.10 -11.27 11.57
C GLN A 220 1.84 -12.10 11.24
N ILE A 221 1.06 -11.71 10.25
CA ILE A 221 -0.14 -12.48 9.89
C ILE A 221 0.20 -13.84 9.26
N VAL A 222 1.26 -13.91 8.43
CA VAL A 222 1.77 -15.18 7.88
C VAL A 222 2.22 -16.11 9.01
N ALA A 223 2.96 -15.59 10.01
CA ALA A 223 3.38 -16.38 11.17
C ALA A 223 2.18 -16.91 11.94
N LYS A 224 1.20 -16.05 12.27
CA LYS A 224 -0.02 -16.44 12.98
C LYS A 224 -0.83 -17.53 12.25
N VAL A 225 -0.93 -17.44 10.92
CA VAL A 225 -1.63 -18.44 10.10
C VAL A 225 -0.89 -19.78 10.14
N ARG A 226 0.45 -19.79 10.19
CA ARG A 226 1.26 -21.01 10.24
C ARG A 226 1.33 -21.66 11.62
N GLU A 227 1.16 -20.90 12.68
CA GLU A 227 1.28 -21.36 14.08
C GLU A 227 -0.03 -21.89 14.68
N ARG A 228 -1.17 -21.75 13.99
CA ARG A 228 -2.51 -22.15 14.47
C ARG A 228 -2.77 -23.66 14.41
#